data_faab08cf73952d39a4df3906afb95e88
#
_entry.id   faab08cf73952d39a4df3906afb95e88
#
_cell.length_a   1.000
_cell.length_b   1.000
_cell.length_c   1.000
_cell.angle_alpha   90.00
_cell.angle_beta   90.00
_cell.angle_gamma   90.00
#
_symmetry.space_group_name_H-M   'P 1'
#
loop_
_entity.id
_entity.type
_entity.pdbx_description
1 polymer ?
#
loop_
_entity_poly.entity_id
_entity_poly.type
_entity_poly.pdbx_seq_one_letter_code
_entity_poly.pdbx_strand_id
1 'polypeptide(L)' 'MKIFIKIKPYSKINSVLSDKINLLGEREIEIKIAEVPVDGRANETLIDFLAKYFKIQKKYIKILNGLKSRNKIIEIIEE' A
#
# COMPACT_ATOMS: atom_id res chain seq x y z
N MET A 1 -11.60 -6.28 -2.60
CA MET A 1 -10.68 -5.98 -3.73
C MET A 1 -9.23 -6.13 -3.28
N LYS A 2 -8.47 -6.93 -3.98
CA LYS A 2 -7.05 -7.11 -3.68
C LYS A 2 -6.20 -6.19 -4.52
N ILE A 3 -5.18 -5.60 -3.90
CA ILE A 3 -4.25 -4.70 -4.56
C ILE A 3 -2.84 -5.16 -4.21
N PHE A 4 -1.99 -5.22 -5.22
CA PHE A 4 -0.58 -5.54 -5.06
C PHE A 4 0.20 -4.24 -4.91
N ILE A 5 0.88 -4.09 -3.79
CA ILE A 5 1.62 -2.87 -3.46
C ILE A 5 3.11 -3.16 -3.49
N LYS A 6 3.84 -2.29 -4.16
CA LYS A 6 5.30 -2.32 -4.17
C LYS A 6 5.79 -1.03 -3.50
N ILE A 7 6.55 -1.19 -2.43
CA ILE A 7 7.04 -0.06 -1.63
C ILE A 7 8.47 0.29 -2.02
N LYS A 8 8.71 1.57 -2.23
CA LYS A 8 10.07 2.12 -2.32
C LYS A 8 10.32 2.98 -1.08
N PRO A 9 11.09 2.46 -0.10
CA PRO A 9 11.35 3.18 1.15
C PRO A 9 12.41 4.27 0.97
N TYR A 10 12.67 4.99 2.05
CA TYR A 10 13.70 6.03 2.12
C TYR A 10 13.46 7.21 1.17
N SER A 11 12.22 7.45 0.82
CA SER A 11 11.87 8.62 0.02
C SER A 11 11.72 9.85 0.93
N LYS A 12 11.76 11.04 0.33
CA LYS A 12 11.51 12.29 1.06
C LYS A 12 10.04 12.53 1.30
N ILE A 13 9.18 11.98 0.46
CA ILE A 13 7.73 12.16 0.54
C ILE A 13 7.02 10.86 0.23
N ASN A 14 5.78 10.75 0.69
CA ASN A 14 4.89 9.66 0.32
C ASN A 14 4.17 10.03 -0.97
N SER A 15 4.30 9.21 -2.00
CA SER A 15 3.64 9.47 -3.27
C SER A 15 3.43 8.20 -4.08
N VAL A 16 2.44 8.22 -4.96
CA VAL A 16 2.21 7.12 -5.91
C VAL A 16 3.13 7.31 -7.11
N LEU A 17 3.93 6.28 -7.42
CA LEU A 17 4.77 6.24 -8.59
C LEU A 17 4.02 5.70 -9.80
N SER A 18 3.21 4.68 -9.60
CA SER A 18 2.40 4.09 -10.66
C SER A 18 1.19 3.40 -10.06
N ASP A 19 0.12 3.36 -10.84
CA ASP A 19 -1.12 2.69 -10.48
C ASP A 19 -1.68 2.11 -11.79
N LYS A 20 -1.62 0.80 -11.93
CA LYS A 20 -1.96 0.13 -13.20
C LYS A 20 -2.64 -1.19 -12.96
N ILE A 21 -3.30 -1.68 -14.01
CA ILE A 21 -3.84 -3.04 -14.05
C ILE A 21 -2.84 -3.89 -14.85
N ASN A 22 -2.39 -4.99 -14.27
CA ASN A 22 -1.44 -5.87 -14.93
C ASN A 22 -2.14 -6.81 -15.93
N LEU A 23 -1.34 -7.65 -16.60
CA LEU A 23 -1.86 -8.57 -17.62
C LEU A 23 -2.83 -9.61 -17.07
N LEU A 24 -2.78 -9.87 -15.77
CA LEU A 24 -3.69 -10.80 -15.09
C LEU A 24 -4.96 -10.12 -14.59
N GLY A 25 -5.13 -8.83 -14.86
CA GLY A 25 -6.27 -8.07 -14.40
C GLY A 25 -6.16 -7.61 -12.94
N GLU A 26 -4.98 -7.71 -12.35
CA GLU A 26 -4.75 -7.33 -10.97
C GLU A 26 -4.23 -5.90 -10.89
N ARG A 27 -4.68 -5.17 -9.87
CA ARG A 27 -4.23 -3.80 -9.66
C ARG A 27 -2.88 -3.79 -8.94
N GLU A 28 -1.92 -3.10 -9.51
CA GLU A 28 -0.60 -2.91 -8.93
C GLU A 28 -0.34 -1.43 -8.71
N ILE A 29 0.05 -1.08 -7.48
CA ILE A 29 0.38 0.30 -7.14
C ILE A 29 1.80 0.33 -6.59
N GLU A 30 2.64 1.16 -7.17
CA GLU A 30 3.99 1.40 -6.67
C GLU A 30 3.99 2.72 -5.92
N ILE A 31 4.44 2.69 -4.66
CA ILE A 31 4.34 3.82 -3.74
C ILE A 31 5.70 4.10 -3.13
N LYS A 32 6.09 5.37 -3.12
CA LYS A 32 7.23 5.84 -2.33
C LYS A 32 6.75 6.14 -0.92
N ILE A 33 7.51 5.69 0.07
CA ILE A 33 7.22 5.96 1.47
C ILE A 33 8.45 6.54 2.15
N ALA A 34 8.24 7.61 2.90
CA ALA A 34 9.32 8.29 3.61
C ALA A 34 9.82 7.50 4.82
N GLU A 35 8.97 6.67 5.41
CA GLU A 35 9.31 5.89 6.58
C GLU A 35 10.28 4.75 6.27
N VAL A 36 11.14 4.46 7.24
CA VAL A 36 11.97 3.25 7.19
C VAL A 36 11.06 2.06 7.52
N PRO A 37 11.13 0.95 6.74
CA PRO A 37 10.26 -0.21 6.97
C PRO A 37 10.72 -1.04 8.17
N VAL A 38 10.61 -0.49 9.38
CA VAL A 38 10.93 -1.18 10.63
C VAL A 38 9.75 -1.06 11.58
N ASP A 39 9.55 -2.08 12.39
CA ASP A 39 8.60 -2.09 13.53
C ASP A 39 7.17 -1.71 13.17
N GLY A 40 6.73 -2.01 11.97
CA GLY A 40 5.36 -1.78 11.56
C GLY A 40 5.01 -0.34 11.20
N ARG A 41 5.92 0.61 11.35
CA ARG A 41 5.66 2.02 10.99
C ARG A 41 5.33 2.20 9.53
N ALA A 42 6.07 1.51 8.65
CA ALA A 42 5.81 1.58 7.22
C ALA A 42 4.43 1.03 6.88
N ASN A 43 3.97 0.02 7.61
CA ASN A 43 2.64 -0.54 7.42
C ASN A 43 1.55 0.46 7.83
N GLU A 44 1.72 1.13 8.97
CA GLU A 44 0.79 2.17 9.41
C GLU A 44 0.75 3.34 8.43
N THR A 45 1.92 3.81 8.01
CA THR A 45 2.02 4.88 7.01
C THR A 45 1.36 4.49 5.71
N LEU A 46 1.56 3.24 5.27
CA LEU A 46 0.93 2.73 4.05
C LEU A 46 -0.60 2.73 4.17
N ILE A 47 -1.13 2.24 5.29
CA ILE A 47 -2.57 2.21 5.50
C ILE A 47 -3.14 3.63 5.53
N ASP A 48 -2.49 4.56 6.23
CA ASP A 48 -2.90 5.97 6.25
C ASP A 48 -2.91 6.57 4.85
N PHE A 49 -1.85 6.30 4.09
CA PHE A 49 -1.72 6.80 2.73
C PHE A 49 -2.83 6.25 1.82
N LEU A 50 -3.07 4.93 1.87
CA LEU A 50 -4.08 4.29 1.05
C LEU A 50 -5.50 4.74 1.43
N ALA A 51 -5.76 4.96 2.71
CA ALA A 51 -7.05 5.46 3.16
C ALA A 51 -7.36 6.82 2.53
N LYS A 52 -6.36 7.69 2.46
CA LYS A 52 -6.51 9.00 1.80
C LYS A 52 -6.60 8.86 0.27
N TYR A 53 -5.79 7.99 -0.30
CA TYR A 53 -5.75 7.78 -1.75
C TYR A 53 -7.09 7.26 -2.28
N PHE A 54 -7.67 6.29 -1.58
CA PHE A 54 -8.97 5.70 -1.95
C PHE A 54 -10.16 6.40 -1.32
N LYS A 55 -9.92 7.37 -0.42
CA LYS A 55 -10.97 8.10 0.29
C LYS A 55 -11.88 7.17 1.09
N ILE A 56 -11.29 6.25 1.82
CA ILE A 56 -11.99 5.29 2.67
C ILE A 56 -11.41 5.30 4.07
N GLN A 57 -12.10 4.67 5.01
CA GLN A 57 -11.62 4.56 6.39
C GLN A 57 -10.55 3.47 6.48
N LYS A 58 -9.58 3.67 7.37
CA LYS A 58 -8.49 2.72 7.60
C LYS A 58 -8.98 1.32 7.94
N LYS A 59 -10.10 1.21 8.64
CA LYS A 59 -10.65 -0.09 9.07
C LYS A 59 -11.03 -1.01 7.91
N TYR A 60 -11.18 -0.46 6.71
CA TYR A 60 -11.49 -1.23 5.51
C TYR A 60 -10.25 -1.71 4.77
N ILE A 61 -9.06 -1.41 5.29
CA ILE A 61 -7.81 -1.78 4.66
C ILE A 61 -7.10 -2.83 5.52
N LYS A 62 -6.76 -3.97 4.92
CA LYS A 62 -6.02 -5.04 5.61
C LYS A 62 -4.81 -5.44 4.80
N ILE A 63 -3.69 -5.66 5.49
CA ILE A 63 -2.50 -6.22 4.87
C ILE A 63 -2.61 -7.74 5.01
N LEU A 64 -2.80 -8.42 3.87
CA LEU A 64 -2.95 -9.87 3.86
C LEU A 64 -1.61 -10.59 3.89
N ASN A 65 -0.59 -10.01 3.27
CA ASN A 65 0.72 -10.63 3.16
C ASN A 65 1.79 -9.55 3.03
N GLY A 66 3.02 -9.90 3.39
CA GLY A 66 4.16 -9.02 3.21
C GLY A 66 4.33 -7.97 4.29
N LEU A 67 3.93 -8.25 5.55
CA LEU A 67 4.08 -7.30 6.67
C LEU A 67 5.51 -6.77 6.82
N LYS A 68 6.51 -7.60 6.53
CA LYS A 68 7.93 -7.24 6.63
C LYS A 68 8.60 -7.12 5.25
N SER A 69 7.81 -7.09 4.19
CA SER A 69 8.31 -7.07 2.83
C SER A 69 7.98 -5.74 2.15
N ARG A 70 8.75 -5.39 1.13
CA ARG A 70 8.46 -4.27 0.26
C ARG A 70 7.30 -4.58 -0.70
N ASN A 71 7.04 -5.87 -0.91
CA ASN A 71 5.92 -6.32 -1.73
C ASN A 71 4.81 -6.77 -0.79
N LYS A 72 3.64 -6.14 -0.91
CA LYS A 72 2.52 -6.38 -0.01
C LYS A 72 1.27 -6.67 -0.80
N ILE A 73 0.41 -7.48 -0.21
CA ILE A 73 -0.93 -7.72 -0.74
C ILE A 73 -1.91 -7.08 0.24
N ILE A 74 -2.70 -6.17 -0.28
CA ILE A 74 -3.67 -5.40 0.51
C ILE A 74 -5.08 -5.83 0.09
N GLU A 75 -5.93 -6.03 1.08
CA GLU A 75 -7.37 -6.23 0.87
C GLU A 75 -8.10 -4.96 1.24
N ILE A 76 -8.92 -4.46 0.33
CA ILE A 76 -9.87 -3.38 0.62
C ILE A 76 -11.24 -4.01 0.70
N ILE A 77 -11.86 -3.87 1.87
CA ILE A 77 -13.19 -4.40 2.12
C ILE A 77 -14.20 -3.38 1.60
N GLU A 78 -15.00 -3.79 0.66
CA GLU A 78 -16.08 -2.96 0.10
C GLU A 78 -17.39 -3.34 0.76
N GLU A 79 -18.17 -2.33 1.12
CA GLU A 79 -19.51 -2.56 1.62
C GLU A 79 -20.51 -2.74 0.47
#